data_03c61142144bc9622b24a51a6bc10197
#
_entry.id   03c61142144bc9622b24a51a6bc10197
#
_cell.length_a   1.000
_cell.length_b   1.000
_cell.length_c   1.000
_cell.angle_alpha   90.00
_cell.angle_beta   90.00
_cell.angle_gamma   90.00
#
_symmetry.space_group_name_H-M   'P 1'
#
loop_
_entity.id
_entity.type
_entity.pdbx_description
1 polymer ?
#
loop_
_entity_poly.entity_id
_entity_poly.type
_entity_poly.pdbx_seq_one_letter_code
_entity_poly.pdbx_strand_id
1 'polypeptide(L)'
;PDENKTLVVDALNLAFRWKHQGRTDFRHEYVATVQSLAKSYKCDRIIITADKGSSEYRKEILPSYKQNRKDKFAKQTEAEEEAFKLFIQEYENTLELLEKNHVLLRVQGVEADDIAAYLVKHKDKYEIGDIVLVSSDKDWDLLIQEGVMRFSYVTRKEVTIDNWSDHYNVPQEKYACYKCLIGDKGDNIPGISGIGPKRAEGLLKEYGSAYDIYDSLPINSTYKHIQELN
;
A
#
# COMPACT_ATOMS: atom_id res chain seq x y z
N PRO A 1 -30.65 -8.65 0.73
CA PRO A 1 -29.65 -9.35 -0.03
C PRO A 1 -28.34 -9.16 0.72
N ASP A 2 -27.69 -10.26 1.09
CA ASP A 2 -26.38 -10.19 1.71
C ASP A 2 -25.44 -9.60 0.67
N GLU A 3 -24.96 -8.39 0.96
CA GLU A 3 -24.01 -7.71 0.10
C GLU A 3 -22.71 -8.50 0.15
N ASN A 4 -22.31 -9.08 -0.98
CA ASN A 4 -21.02 -9.76 -1.12
C ASN A 4 -19.91 -8.85 -0.57
N LYS A 5 -19.10 -9.36 0.34
CA LYS A 5 -17.99 -8.62 0.93
C LYS A 5 -16.73 -9.46 0.92
N THR A 6 -15.64 -8.87 0.49
CA THR A 6 -14.34 -9.55 0.35
C THR A 6 -13.27 -8.89 1.20
N LEU A 7 -12.55 -9.69 1.96
CA LEU A 7 -11.32 -9.29 2.64
C LEU A 7 -10.15 -9.45 1.67
N VAL A 8 -9.40 -8.39 1.41
CA VAL A 8 -8.19 -8.40 0.57
C VAL A 8 -6.99 -8.10 1.46
N VAL A 9 -6.10 -9.08 1.60
CA VAL A 9 -4.99 -9.04 2.55
C VAL A 9 -3.68 -8.77 1.84
N ASP A 10 -2.94 -7.76 2.31
CA ASP A 10 -1.56 -7.48 1.97
C ASP A 10 -0.66 -8.46 2.75
N ALA A 11 -0.29 -9.56 2.10
CA ALA A 11 0.21 -10.74 2.80
C ALA A 11 1.50 -10.47 3.58
N LEU A 12 2.51 -9.91 2.94
CA LEU A 12 3.81 -9.67 3.57
C LEU A 12 3.71 -8.55 4.63
N ASN A 13 2.93 -7.51 4.34
CA ASN A 13 2.70 -6.43 5.27
C ASN A 13 2.09 -6.93 6.59
N LEU A 14 1.09 -7.81 6.53
CA LEU A 14 0.52 -8.42 7.74
C LEU A 14 1.54 -9.32 8.46
N ALA A 15 2.36 -10.07 7.74
CA ALA A 15 3.38 -10.95 8.32
C ALA A 15 4.42 -10.19 9.14
N PHE A 16 4.71 -8.93 8.80
CA PHE A 16 5.64 -8.08 9.57
C PHE A 16 5.21 -7.87 11.02
N ARG A 17 3.93 -8.04 11.34
CA ARG A 17 3.45 -8.03 12.73
C ARG A 17 4.23 -9.02 13.61
N TRP A 18 4.44 -10.23 13.12
CA TRP A 18 5.19 -11.27 13.85
C TRP A 18 6.70 -11.10 13.71
N LYS A 19 7.15 -10.63 12.56
CA LYS A 19 8.58 -10.29 12.38
C LYS A 19 9.06 -9.28 13.42
N HIS A 20 8.29 -8.23 13.67
CA HIS A 20 8.63 -7.23 14.68
C HIS A 20 8.63 -7.78 16.11
N GLN A 21 7.99 -8.92 16.36
CA GLN A 21 8.04 -9.66 17.61
C GLN A 21 9.18 -10.69 17.65
N GLY A 22 10.02 -10.79 16.62
CA GLY A 22 11.09 -11.76 16.50
C GLY A 22 10.62 -13.20 16.29
N ARG A 23 9.37 -13.41 15.82
CA ARG A 23 8.77 -14.74 15.70
C ARG A 23 8.95 -15.32 14.31
N THR A 24 9.16 -16.64 14.27
CA THR A 24 9.31 -17.45 13.06
C THR A 24 8.34 -18.64 13.01
N ASP A 25 7.30 -18.62 13.84
CA ASP A 25 6.31 -19.68 14.02
C ASP A 25 4.88 -19.12 14.06
N PHE A 26 4.47 -18.37 13.06
CA PHE A 26 3.23 -17.59 13.10
C PHE A 26 2.13 -18.07 12.13
N ARG A 27 2.35 -19.13 11.34
CA ARG A 27 1.40 -19.52 10.27
C ARG A 27 -0.03 -19.72 10.77
N HIS A 28 -0.21 -20.40 11.89
CA HIS A 28 -1.55 -20.68 12.44
C HIS A 28 -2.20 -19.43 13.03
N GLU A 29 -1.43 -18.58 13.70
CA GLU A 29 -1.92 -17.29 14.20
C GLU A 29 -2.28 -16.34 13.06
N TYR A 30 -1.49 -16.34 11.99
CA TYR A 30 -1.77 -15.56 10.80
C TYR A 30 -3.12 -15.96 10.19
N VAL A 31 -3.33 -17.24 9.95
CA VAL A 31 -4.60 -17.78 9.42
C VAL A 31 -5.76 -17.41 10.34
N ALA A 32 -5.61 -17.62 11.65
CA ALA A 32 -6.64 -17.25 12.62
C ALA A 32 -6.95 -15.74 12.62
N THR A 33 -5.93 -14.90 12.47
CA THR A 33 -6.09 -13.43 12.37
C THR A 33 -6.90 -13.05 11.13
N VAL A 34 -6.57 -13.61 9.98
CA VAL A 34 -7.29 -13.35 8.73
C VAL A 34 -8.75 -13.80 8.82
N GLN A 35 -8.99 -14.98 9.34
CA GLN A 35 -10.35 -15.50 9.54
C GLN A 35 -11.15 -14.67 10.55
N SER A 36 -10.53 -14.22 11.63
CA SER A 36 -11.15 -13.34 12.61
C SER A 36 -11.52 -11.99 12.02
N LEU A 37 -10.66 -11.39 11.19
CA LEU A 37 -10.95 -10.14 10.48
C LEU A 37 -12.12 -10.33 9.49
N ALA A 38 -12.10 -11.41 8.71
CA ALA A 38 -13.19 -11.70 7.78
C ALA A 38 -14.53 -11.85 8.53
N LYS A 39 -14.54 -12.53 9.67
CA LYS A 39 -15.75 -12.67 10.49
C LYS A 39 -16.22 -11.32 11.05
N SER A 40 -15.29 -10.50 11.56
CA SER A 40 -15.61 -9.20 12.16
C SER A 40 -16.21 -8.24 11.12
N TYR A 41 -15.72 -8.26 9.90
CA TYR A 41 -16.23 -7.45 8.80
C TYR A 41 -17.35 -8.12 8.00
N LYS A 42 -17.75 -9.32 8.36
CA LYS A 42 -18.78 -10.13 7.66
C LYS A 42 -18.41 -10.33 6.18
N CYS A 43 -17.15 -10.66 5.93
CA CYS A 43 -16.68 -10.99 4.60
C CYS A 43 -16.93 -12.45 4.27
N ASP A 44 -17.52 -12.71 3.10
CA ASP A 44 -17.80 -14.05 2.59
C ASP A 44 -16.59 -14.69 1.90
N ARG A 45 -15.66 -13.86 1.47
CA ARG A 45 -14.48 -14.25 0.69
C ARG A 45 -13.22 -13.63 1.26
N ILE A 46 -12.13 -14.37 1.16
CA ILE A 46 -10.79 -13.90 1.52
C ILE A 46 -9.89 -14.06 0.30
N ILE A 47 -9.25 -12.97 -0.12
CA ILE A 47 -8.25 -12.95 -1.17
C ILE A 47 -6.93 -12.48 -0.54
N ILE A 48 -5.90 -13.29 -0.68
CA ILE A 48 -4.55 -12.98 -0.24
C ILE A 48 -3.77 -12.46 -1.44
N THR A 49 -3.17 -11.28 -1.31
CA THR A 49 -2.32 -10.69 -2.34
C THR A 49 -0.88 -10.70 -1.87
N ALA A 50 0.02 -11.22 -2.71
CA ALA A 50 1.43 -11.37 -2.39
C ALA A 50 2.33 -10.89 -3.52
N ASP A 51 3.45 -10.25 -3.18
CA ASP A 51 4.48 -9.90 -4.13
C ASP A 51 5.17 -11.14 -4.68
N LYS A 52 5.55 -11.11 -5.94
CA LYS A 52 6.45 -12.09 -6.55
C LYS A 52 7.49 -11.38 -7.40
N GLY A 53 8.68 -11.25 -6.86
CA GLY A 53 9.72 -10.42 -7.43
C GLY A 53 9.48 -8.93 -7.19
N SER A 54 10.16 -8.10 -7.94
CA SER A 54 10.01 -6.64 -7.88
C SER A 54 9.37 -6.13 -9.16
N SER A 55 8.71 -4.97 -9.09
CA SER A 55 8.07 -4.34 -10.24
C SER A 55 9.12 -3.94 -11.29
N GLU A 56 9.20 -4.69 -12.37
CA GLU A 56 10.07 -4.38 -13.50
C GLU A 56 9.65 -3.08 -14.18
N TYR A 57 8.36 -2.89 -14.37
CA TYR A 57 7.79 -1.67 -14.94
C TYR A 57 8.21 -0.39 -14.17
N ARG A 58 8.14 -0.40 -12.84
CA ARG A 58 8.58 0.75 -12.04
C ARG A 58 10.08 0.98 -12.11
N LYS A 59 10.87 -0.08 -12.23
CA LYS A 59 12.33 0.02 -12.40
C LYS A 59 12.75 0.53 -13.75
N GLU A 60 12.00 0.25 -14.80
CA GLU A 60 12.22 0.82 -16.13
C GLU A 60 12.03 2.34 -16.11
N ILE A 61 10.98 2.82 -15.42
CA ILE A 61 10.70 4.25 -15.30
C ILE A 61 11.68 4.94 -14.33
N LEU A 62 11.96 4.31 -13.20
CA LEU A 62 12.85 4.83 -12.16
C LEU A 62 13.82 3.72 -11.70
N PRO A 63 15.02 3.61 -12.29
CA PRO A 63 16.00 2.56 -11.94
C PRO A 63 16.37 2.51 -10.46
N SER A 64 16.29 3.65 -9.75
CA SER A 64 16.54 3.76 -8.31
C SER A 64 15.35 3.37 -7.43
N TYR A 65 14.22 2.94 -8.01
CA TYR A 65 13.04 2.50 -7.27
C TYR A 65 13.41 1.39 -6.27
N LYS A 66 13.09 1.61 -5.00
CA LYS A 66 13.40 0.71 -3.87
C LYS A 66 14.89 0.33 -3.70
N GLN A 67 15.84 1.05 -4.33
CA GLN A 67 17.26 0.75 -4.21
C GLN A 67 17.77 0.88 -2.77
N ASN A 68 17.26 1.84 -2.01
CA ASN A 68 17.56 2.01 -0.59
C ASN A 68 17.29 0.75 0.25
N ARG A 69 16.31 -0.05 -0.13
CA ARG A 69 16.00 -1.33 0.55
C ARG A 69 17.10 -2.36 0.29
N LYS A 70 17.59 -2.46 -0.95
CA LYS A 70 18.72 -3.34 -1.29
C LYS A 70 19.99 -2.93 -0.57
N ASP A 71 20.28 -1.63 -0.51
CA ASP A 71 21.45 -1.08 0.17
C ASP A 71 21.40 -1.37 1.68
N LYS A 72 20.21 -1.31 2.28
CA LYS A 72 20.00 -1.69 3.68
C LYS A 72 20.21 -3.19 3.90
N PHE A 73 19.72 -4.03 3.00
CA PHE A 73 19.93 -5.48 3.04
C PHE A 73 21.42 -5.84 2.97
N ALA A 74 22.18 -5.19 2.09
CA ALA A 74 23.62 -5.42 1.94
C ALA A 74 24.44 -5.07 3.19
N LYS A 75 23.87 -4.31 4.13
CA LYS A 75 24.50 -3.90 5.40
C LYS A 75 24.08 -4.76 6.59
N GLN A 76 23.26 -5.79 6.38
CA GLN A 76 22.82 -6.67 7.46
C GLN A 76 23.97 -7.53 8.00
N THR A 77 23.90 -7.86 9.29
CA THR A 77 24.76 -8.88 9.91
C THR A 77 24.30 -10.28 9.47
N GLU A 78 25.20 -11.27 9.60
CA GLU A 78 24.86 -12.68 9.32
C GLU A 78 23.66 -13.17 10.15
N ALA A 79 23.57 -12.76 11.42
CA ALA A 79 22.45 -13.12 12.29
C ALA A 79 21.12 -12.50 11.81
N GLU A 80 21.13 -11.25 11.34
CA GLU A 80 19.97 -10.58 10.78
C GLU A 80 19.54 -11.23 9.46
N GLU A 81 20.49 -11.62 8.63
CA GLU A 81 20.21 -12.31 7.37
C GLU A 81 19.58 -13.69 7.63
N GLU A 82 20.12 -14.47 8.58
CA GLU A 82 19.56 -15.77 8.95
C GLU A 82 18.15 -15.64 9.55
N ALA A 83 17.92 -14.68 10.44
CA ALA A 83 16.62 -14.40 11.01
C ALA A 83 15.60 -14.03 9.91
N PHE A 84 16.03 -13.27 8.90
CA PHE A 84 15.19 -12.90 7.78
C PHE A 84 14.84 -14.12 6.89
N LYS A 85 15.79 -15.01 6.64
CA LYS A 85 15.55 -16.24 5.90
C LYS A 85 14.52 -17.12 6.60
N LEU A 86 14.62 -17.29 7.91
CA LEU A 86 13.65 -18.04 8.71
C LEU A 86 12.27 -17.40 8.67
N PHE A 87 12.20 -16.07 8.75
CA PHE A 87 10.94 -15.34 8.62
C PHE A 87 10.30 -15.57 7.25
N ILE A 88 11.06 -15.45 6.16
CA ILE A 88 10.54 -15.67 4.80
C ILE A 88 10.09 -17.11 4.61
N GLN A 89 10.83 -18.09 5.17
CA GLN A 89 10.42 -19.50 5.10
C GLN A 89 9.05 -19.71 5.79
N GLU A 90 8.86 -19.16 6.98
CA GLU A 90 7.57 -19.23 7.67
C GLU A 90 6.46 -18.48 6.92
N TYR A 91 6.78 -17.35 6.32
CA TYR A 91 5.85 -16.63 5.45
C TYR A 91 5.40 -17.47 4.25
N GLU A 92 6.31 -18.13 3.55
CA GLU A 92 5.98 -19.02 2.44
C GLU A 92 5.12 -20.21 2.91
N ASN A 93 5.45 -20.81 4.05
CA ASN A 93 4.62 -21.86 4.66
C ASN A 93 3.21 -21.35 5.00
N THR A 94 3.10 -20.10 5.43
CA THR A 94 1.82 -19.44 5.70
C THR A 94 0.99 -19.27 4.43
N LEU A 95 1.61 -18.84 3.34
CA LEU A 95 0.93 -18.72 2.04
C LEU A 95 0.41 -20.06 1.54
N GLU A 96 1.20 -21.12 1.64
CA GLU A 96 0.79 -22.49 1.30
C GLU A 96 -0.42 -22.94 2.12
N LEU A 97 -0.44 -22.61 3.40
CA LEU A 97 -1.56 -22.97 4.28
C LEU A 97 -2.83 -22.18 3.92
N LEU A 98 -2.69 -20.87 3.61
CA LEU A 98 -3.80 -20.02 3.20
C LEU A 98 -4.41 -20.46 1.85
N GLU A 99 -3.58 -20.86 0.91
CA GLU A 99 -3.99 -21.28 -0.44
C GLU A 99 -4.91 -22.50 -0.44
N LYS A 100 -4.85 -23.32 0.61
CA LYS A 100 -5.72 -24.51 0.74
C LYS A 100 -7.20 -24.16 0.83
N ASN A 101 -7.55 -23.02 1.41
CA ASN A 101 -8.93 -22.64 1.69
C ASN A 101 -9.32 -21.24 1.17
N HIS A 102 -8.37 -20.48 0.68
CA HIS A 102 -8.60 -19.10 0.22
C HIS A 102 -7.94 -18.86 -1.13
N VAL A 103 -8.33 -17.78 -1.77
CA VAL A 103 -7.70 -17.35 -3.04
C VAL A 103 -6.37 -16.68 -2.72
N LEU A 104 -5.30 -17.19 -3.31
CA LEU A 104 -3.98 -16.56 -3.30
C LEU A 104 -3.65 -16.02 -4.69
N LEU A 105 -3.42 -14.72 -4.79
CA LEU A 105 -3.00 -14.06 -6.01
C LEU A 105 -1.56 -13.58 -5.89
N ARG A 106 -0.70 -14.14 -6.73
CA ARG A 106 0.73 -13.88 -6.76
C ARG A 106 1.22 -13.99 -8.19
N VAL A 107 1.72 -12.89 -8.76
CA VAL A 107 2.09 -12.80 -10.17
C VAL A 107 3.53 -12.31 -10.29
N GLN A 108 4.34 -12.98 -11.12
CA GLN A 108 5.75 -12.64 -11.32
C GLN A 108 5.90 -11.19 -11.81
N GLY A 109 6.75 -10.42 -11.15
CA GLY A 109 7.03 -9.03 -11.48
C GLY A 109 5.93 -8.04 -11.07
N VAL A 110 4.93 -8.48 -10.30
CA VAL A 110 3.79 -7.68 -9.85
C VAL A 110 3.79 -7.59 -8.33
N GLU A 111 3.58 -6.40 -7.80
CA GLU A 111 3.47 -6.16 -6.38
C GLU A 111 2.02 -6.39 -5.89
N ALA A 112 1.86 -6.73 -4.62
CA ALA A 112 0.55 -6.93 -3.99
C ALA A 112 -0.36 -5.70 -4.14
N ASP A 113 0.19 -4.50 -4.08
CA ASP A 113 -0.51 -3.23 -4.27
C ASP A 113 -1.21 -3.15 -5.64
N ASP A 114 -0.54 -3.62 -6.69
CA ASP A 114 -1.08 -3.64 -8.05
C ASP A 114 -2.21 -4.65 -8.19
N ILE A 115 -2.08 -5.80 -7.52
CA ILE A 115 -3.14 -6.82 -7.49
C ILE A 115 -4.37 -6.26 -6.77
N ALA A 116 -4.19 -5.62 -5.61
CA ALA A 116 -5.28 -4.99 -4.88
C ALA A 116 -5.96 -3.90 -5.71
N ALA A 117 -5.18 -3.05 -6.38
CA ALA A 117 -5.71 -2.02 -7.29
C ALA A 117 -6.52 -2.62 -8.44
N TYR A 118 -6.06 -3.71 -9.02
CA TYR A 118 -6.77 -4.42 -10.07
C TYR A 118 -8.11 -4.98 -9.57
N LEU A 119 -8.14 -5.59 -8.38
CA LEU A 119 -9.35 -6.11 -7.76
C LEU A 119 -10.37 -5.00 -7.50
N VAL A 120 -9.92 -3.87 -6.95
CA VAL A 120 -10.79 -2.70 -6.69
C VAL A 120 -11.36 -2.14 -7.98
N LYS A 121 -10.52 -1.96 -9.00
CA LYS A 121 -10.93 -1.43 -10.31
C LYS A 121 -11.97 -2.31 -11.01
N HIS A 122 -11.91 -3.61 -10.81
CA HIS A 122 -12.75 -4.59 -11.49
C HIS A 122 -13.74 -5.31 -10.55
N LYS A 123 -13.98 -4.75 -9.36
CA LYS A 123 -14.80 -5.41 -8.33
C LYS A 123 -16.20 -5.81 -8.82
N ASP A 124 -16.81 -4.98 -9.63
CA ASP A 124 -18.15 -5.23 -10.18
C ASP A 124 -18.11 -6.33 -11.25
N LYS A 125 -17.07 -6.31 -12.12
CA LYS A 125 -16.89 -7.32 -13.17
C LYS A 125 -16.73 -8.73 -12.62
N TYR A 126 -16.04 -8.86 -11.48
CA TYR A 126 -15.77 -10.16 -10.85
C TYR A 126 -16.70 -10.47 -9.67
N GLU A 127 -17.73 -9.67 -9.48
CA GLU A 127 -18.71 -9.82 -8.40
C GLU A 127 -18.03 -9.96 -7.02
N ILE A 128 -16.99 -9.15 -6.80
CA ILE A 128 -16.22 -9.17 -5.54
C ILE A 128 -17.01 -8.50 -4.42
N GLY A 129 -17.90 -7.56 -4.78
CA GLY A 129 -18.68 -6.79 -3.80
C GLY A 129 -17.85 -5.72 -3.10
N ASP A 130 -18.24 -5.38 -1.89
CA ASP A 130 -17.50 -4.45 -1.05
C ASP A 130 -16.15 -5.05 -0.62
N ILE A 131 -15.15 -4.22 -0.47
CA ILE A 131 -13.78 -4.65 -0.17
C ILE A 131 -13.31 -4.05 1.15
N VAL A 132 -12.78 -4.90 2.02
CA VAL A 132 -11.98 -4.51 3.18
C VAL A 132 -10.52 -4.84 2.88
N LEU A 133 -9.72 -3.81 2.67
CA LEU A 133 -8.27 -3.93 2.48
C LEU A 133 -7.59 -4.05 3.85
N VAL A 134 -6.75 -5.06 4.02
CA VAL A 134 -5.95 -5.25 5.23
C VAL A 134 -4.50 -4.95 4.93
N SER A 135 -4.06 -3.75 5.27
CA SER A 135 -2.68 -3.29 5.11
C SER A 135 -2.43 -2.09 6.03
N SER A 136 -1.22 -1.99 6.56
CA SER A 136 -0.74 -0.78 7.27
C SER A 136 -0.10 0.22 6.31
N ASP A 137 0.07 -0.13 5.05
CA ASP A 137 0.63 0.74 4.02
C ASP A 137 -0.40 1.77 3.56
N LYS A 138 -0.07 3.05 3.77
CA LYS A 138 -0.95 4.17 3.39
C LYS A 138 -1.08 4.35 1.87
N ASP A 139 -0.23 3.73 1.08
CA ASP A 139 -0.40 3.74 -0.38
C ASP A 139 -1.69 3.04 -0.81
N TRP A 140 -2.17 2.11 -0.01
CA TRP A 140 -3.47 1.46 -0.23
C TRP A 140 -4.66 2.42 -0.05
N ASP A 141 -4.46 3.58 0.56
CA ASP A 141 -5.48 4.63 0.64
C ASP A 141 -5.78 5.28 -0.71
N LEU A 142 -4.92 5.10 -1.71
CA LEU A 142 -5.25 5.43 -3.12
C LEU A 142 -6.48 4.68 -3.64
N LEU A 143 -6.81 3.53 -3.04
CA LEU A 143 -7.90 2.65 -3.44
C LEU A 143 -9.22 2.93 -2.71
N ILE A 144 -9.22 3.80 -1.71
CA ILE A 144 -10.42 4.12 -0.92
C ILE A 144 -11.45 4.82 -1.80
N GLN A 145 -12.66 4.28 -1.80
CA GLN A 145 -13.82 4.78 -2.52
C GLN A 145 -15.09 4.22 -1.89
N GLU A 146 -16.24 4.52 -2.43
CA GLU A 146 -17.50 3.89 -2.03
C GLU A 146 -17.37 2.36 -2.12
N GLY A 147 -17.70 1.66 -1.02
CA GLY A 147 -17.60 0.20 -0.94
C GLY A 147 -16.17 -0.34 -0.81
N VAL A 148 -15.16 0.50 -0.59
CA VAL A 148 -13.77 0.08 -0.38
C VAL A 148 -13.18 0.81 0.81
N MET A 149 -12.76 0.09 1.84
CA MET A 149 -12.13 0.63 3.04
C MET A 149 -10.81 -0.07 3.35
N ARG A 150 -9.97 0.54 4.17
CA ARG A 150 -8.74 -0.07 4.67
C ARG A 150 -8.75 -0.19 6.19
N PHE A 151 -8.32 -1.35 6.70
CA PHE A 151 -8.00 -1.58 8.09
C PHE A 151 -6.49 -1.74 8.27
N SER A 152 -5.91 -1.01 9.21
CA SER A 152 -4.52 -1.16 9.63
C SER A 152 -4.44 -1.94 10.95
N TYR A 153 -3.78 -3.08 10.93
CA TYR A 153 -3.52 -3.85 12.15
C TYR A 153 -2.54 -3.15 13.11
N VAL A 154 -1.72 -2.23 12.61
CA VAL A 154 -0.75 -1.46 13.41
C VAL A 154 -1.45 -0.40 14.25
N THR A 155 -2.26 0.44 13.61
CA THR A 155 -2.95 1.54 14.29
C THR A 155 -4.31 1.13 14.85
N ARG A 156 -4.83 -0.02 14.44
CA ARG A 156 -6.19 -0.50 14.74
C ARG A 156 -7.28 0.45 14.24
N LYS A 157 -6.97 1.24 13.24
CA LYS A 157 -7.87 2.24 12.65
C LYS A 157 -8.33 1.83 11.27
N GLU A 158 -9.50 2.32 10.92
CA GLU A 158 -10.11 2.19 9.60
C GLU A 158 -10.00 3.51 8.86
N VAL A 159 -9.76 3.44 7.55
CA VAL A 159 -9.85 4.56 6.61
C VAL A 159 -10.96 4.26 5.62
N THR A 160 -11.96 5.12 5.59
CA THR A 160 -13.12 5.03 4.71
C THR A 160 -13.32 6.35 3.99
N ILE A 161 -14.18 6.38 2.97
CA ILE A 161 -14.52 7.65 2.33
C ILE A 161 -15.21 8.62 3.30
N ASP A 162 -16.01 8.09 4.25
CA ASP A 162 -16.75 8.90 5.20
C ASP A 162 -15.86 9.55 6.27
N ASN A 163 -14.78 8.87 6.70
CA ASN A 163 -13.84 9.40 7.69
C ASN A 163 -12.52 9.89 7.09
N TRP A 164 -12.45 10.00 5.76
CA TRP A 164 -11.24 10.41 5.04
C TRP A 164 -10.61 11.68 5.60
N SER A 165 -11.43 12.70 5.87
CA SER A 165 -10.98 13.99 6.40
C SER A 165 -10.38 13.94 7.81
N ASP A 166 -10.62 12.88 8.56
CA ASP A 166 -9.96 12.65 9.85
C ASP A 166 -8.50 12.19 9.68
N HIS A 167 -8.14 11.70 8.52
CA HIS A 167 -6.81 11.17 8.20
C HIS A 167 -5.98 12.09 7.30
N TYR A 168 -6.63 12.83 6.39
CA TYR A 168 -5.98 13.62 5.35
C TYR A 168 -6.58 15.01 5.19
N ASN A 169 -5.72 15.99 4.87
CA ASN A 169 -6.13 17.37 4.60
C ASN A 169 -6.43 17.63 3.10
N VAL A 170 -6.12 16.67 2.24
CA VAL A 170 -6.47 16.73 0.81
C VAL A 170 -7.62 15.77 0.54
N PRO A 171 -8.54 16.07 -0.39
CA PRO A 171 -9.58 15.14 -0.80
C PRO A 171 -8.98 13.86 -1.37
N GLN A 172 -9.72 12.75 -1.27
CA GLN A 172 -9.25 11.44 -1.74
C GLN A 172 -8.83 11.48 -3.22
N GLU A 173 -9.58 12.14 -4.07
CA GLU A 173 -9.29 12.28 -5.52
C GLU A 173 -7.98 13.03 -5.82
N LYS A 174 -7.45 13.79 -4.87
CA LYS A 174 -6.17 14.51 -4.97
C LYS A 174 -5.01 13.78 -4.29
N TYR A 175 -5.26 12.67 -3.63
CA TYR A 175 -4.24 11.99 -2.84
C TYR A 175 -3.07 11.49 -3.70
N ALA A 176 -3.34 10.97 -4.91
CA ALA A 176 -2.28 10.59 -5.86
C ALA A 176 -1.41 11.80 -6.25
N CYS A 177 -2.02 12.94 -6.58
CA CYS A 177 -1.30 14.17 -6.89
C CYS A 177 -0.46 14.66 -5.70
N TYR A 178 -1.03 14.59 -4.50
CA TYR A 178 -0.32 14.92 -3.27
C TYR A 178 0.94 14.06 -3.09
N LYS A 179 0.84 12.75 -3.28
CA LYS A 179 1.99 11.85 -3.21
C LYS A 179 3.03 12.12 -4.29
N CYS A 180 2.61 12.48 -5.50
CA CYS A 180 3.53 12.88 -6.55
C CYS A 180 4.39 14.09 -6.15
N LEU A 181 3.80 15.06 -5.47
CA LEU A 181 4.51 16.27 -5.03
C LEU A 181 5.49 16.01 -3.89
N ILE A 182 5.08 15.23 -2.89
CA ILE A 182 5.92 14.96 -1.71
C ILE A 182 6.91 13.80 -1.90
N GLY A 183 6.66 12.92 -2.88
CA GLY A 183 7.44 11.70 -3.09
C GLY A 183 7.19 10.63 -2.03
N ASP A 184 8.00 9.58 -2.06
CA ASP A 184 7.98 8.47 -1.10
C ASP A 184 9.40 8.01 -0.77
N LYS A 185 9.87 8.34 0.43
CA LYS A 185 11.21 7.97 0.88
C LYS A 185 11.36 6.46 1.08
N GLY A 186 10.29 5.77 1.46
CA GLY A 186 10.30 4.33 1.67
C GLY A 186 10.58 3.55 0.38
N ASP A 187 10.10 4.06 -0.73
CA ASP A 187 10.28 3.50 -2.08
C ASP A 187 11.37 4.20 -2.90
N ASN A 188 12.12 5.10 -2.26
CA ASN A 188 13.15 5.88 -2.92
C ASN A 188 12.62 6.68 -4.13
N ILE A 189 11.41 7.20 -3.99
CA ILE A 189 10.79 8.08 -4.99
C ILE A 189 11.01 9.52 -4.53
N PRO A 190 11.77 10.33 -5.29
CA PRO A 190 11.97 11.72 -4.95
C PRO A 190 10.67 12.50 -5.14
N GLY A 191 10.38 13.38 -4.18
CA GLY A 191 9.41 14.44 -4.40
C GLY A 191 10.07 15.67 -5.02
N ILE A 192 9.35 16.77 -5.00
CA ILE A 192 9.89 18.05 -5.44
C ILE A 192 10.60 18.72 -4.27
N SER A 193 11.84 19.16 -4.50
CA SER A 193 12.67 19.79 -3.48
C SER A 193 11.94 20.98 -2.82
N GLY A 194 11.93 20.99 -1.50
CA GLY A 194 11.28 22.04 -0.71
C GLY A 194 9.76 21.98 -0.63
N ILE A 195 9.11 20.97 -1.25
CA ILE A 195 7.66 20.77 -1.18
C ILE A 195 7.35 19.63 -0.22
N GLY A 196 7.02 19.97 1.00
CA GLY A 196 6.48 19.08 2.00
C GLY A 196 4.95 19.12 2.03
N PRO A 197 4.32 18.42 3.03
CA PRO A 197 2.86 18.29 3.11
C PRO A 197 2.08 19.59 2.96
N LYS A 198 2.40 20.61 3.76
CA LYS A 198 1.67 21.89 3.75
C LYS A 198 1.75 22.63 2.41
N ARG A 199 2.92 22.62 1.76
CA ARG A 199 3.11 23.26 0.47
C ARG A 199 2.40 22.50 -0.64
N ALA A 200 2.45 21.17 -0.60
CA ALA A 200 1.70 20.32 -1.53
C ALA A 200 0.18 20.54 -1.40
N GLU A 201 -0.35 20.57 -0.18
CA GLU A 201 -1.76 20.89 0.09
C GLU A 201 -2.15 22.25 -0.48
N GLY A 202 -1.33 23.28 -0.24
CA GLY A 202 -1.56 24.64 -0.74
C GLY A 202 -1.56 24.73 -2.26
N LEU A 203 -0.61 24.07 -2.92
CA LEU A 203 -0.53 24.02 -4.38
C LEU A 203 -1.74 23.31 -5.01
N LEU A 204 -2.15 22.19 -4.45
CA LEU A 204 -3.33 21.45 -4.93
C LEU A 204 -4.63 22.24 -4.72
N LYS A 205 -4.71 22.99 -3.62
CA LYS A 205 -5.84 23.89 -3.37
C LYS A 205 -5.92 25.04 -4.36
N GLU A 206 -4.76 25.61 -4.72
CA GLU A 206 -4.67 26.75 -5.64
C GLU A 206 -4.87 26.35 -7.09
N TYR A 207 -4.20 25.29 -7.55
CA TYR A 207 -4.18 24.89 -8.97
C TYR A 207 -5.16 23.75 -9.31
N GLY A 208 -5.49 22.87 -8.37
CA GLY A 208 -6.43 21.78 -8.54
C GLY A 208 -5.77 20.40 -8.55
N SER A 209 -4.90 20.13 -9.50
CA SER A 209 -4.22 18.83 -9.65
C SER A 209 -2.73 19.00 -9.98
N ALA A 210 -1.98 17.90 -9.95
CA ALA A 210 -0.59 17.90 -10.42
C ALA A 210 -0.48 18.27 -11.91
N TYR A 211 -1.45 17.88 -12.72
CA TYR A 211 -1.53 18.27 -14.13
C TYR A 211 -1.77 19.77 -14.29
N ASP A 212 -2.68 20.34 -13.50
CA ASP A 212 -2.94 21.80 -13.52
C ASP A 212 -1.70 22.59 -13.08
N ILE A 213 -0.94 22.09 -12.10
CA ILE A 213 0.33 22.69 -11.70
C ILE A 213 1.32 22.65 -12.87
N TYR A 214 1.49 21.47 -13.50
CA TYR A 214 2.39 21.29 -14.64
C TYR A 214 2.03 22.22 -15.81
N ASP A 215 0.77 22.31 -16.16
CA ASP A 215 0.29 23.18 -17.24
C ASP A 215 0.45 24.68 -16.93
N SER A 216 0.60 25.04 -15.65
CA SER A 216 0.82 26.41 -15.19
C SER A 216 2.31 26.83 -15.16
N LEU A 217 3.21 25.89 -15.40
CA LEU A 217 4.65 26.16 -15.39
C LEU A 217 5.09 26.94 -16.65
N PRO A 218 6.08 27.83 -16.56
CA PRO A 218 6.76 28.28 -15.34
C PRO A 218 5.92 29.25 -14.52
N ILE A 219 5.92 29.10 -13.20
CA ILE A 219 5.24 30.01 -12.27
C ILE A 219 6.25 31.08 -11.83
N ASN A 220 5.93 32.36 -12.03
CA ASN A 220 6.77 33.46 -11.57
C ASN A 220 6.66 33.60 -10.04
N SER A 221 7.73 33.35 -9.33
CA SER A 221 7.78 33.45 -7.88
C SER A 221 9.20 33.61 -7.36
N THR A 222 9.32 34.35 -6.25
CA THR A 222 10.59 34.52 -5.52
C THR A 222 10.83 33.37 -4.54
N TYR A 223 9.81 32.51 -4.30
CA TYR A 223 9.94 31.37 -3.41
C TYR A 223 10.74 30.23 -4.05
N LYS A 224 11.79 29.78 -3.34
CA LYS A 224 12.68 28.73 -3.82
C LYS A 224 11.95 27.44 -4.20
N HIS A 225 10.96 27.03 -3.42
CA HIS A 225 10.20 25.80 -3.70
C HIS A 225 9.33 25.91 -4.96
N ILE A 226 8.92 27.12 -5.37
CA ILE A 226 8.23 27.33 -6.65
C ILE A 226 9.23 27.32 -7.80
N GLN A 227 10.44 27.88 -7.60
CA GLN A 227 11.51 27.81 -8.59
C GLN A 227 11.96 26.37 -8.86
N GLU A 228 11.90 25.49 -7.87
CA GLU A 228 12.19 24.05 -8.00
C GLU A 228 11.08 23.28 -8.76
N LEU A 229 9.87 23.83 -8.84
CA LEU A 229 8.80 23.30 -9.69
C LEU A 229 9.04 23.56 -11.17
N ASN A 230 9.61 24.72 -11.50
CA ASN A 230 9.84 25.16 -12.87
C ASN A 230 10.96 24.39 -13.56
#